data_c8b2c3acd075934f57857267ffcedf9a
#
_entry.id   c8b2c3acd075934f57857267ffcedf9a
#
_cell.length_a   1.000
_cell.length_b   1.000
_cell.length_c   1.000
_cell.angle_alpha   90.00
_cell.angle_beta   90.00
_cell.angle_gamma   90.00
#
_symmetry.space_group_name_H-M   'P 1'
#
loop_
_entity.id
_entity.type
_entity.pdbx_description
1 polymer ?
#
loop_
_entity_poly.entity_id
_entity_poly.type
_entity_poly.pdbx_seq_one_letter_code
_entity_poly.pdbx_strand_id
1 'polypeptide(L)'
;LGGIRYLLPVIEAAHRHGYYVITVDYVPENIAHQYSDEFHNVSILDKEAVLHLAQELNIDGILSFGVDPGVVTAAYVAEQMGLSFQCSYNAACILQDKSRFRQFLKDNNFNVPNAKGYSSKEAALADTEYYNWPVIVKPVDSAGSKGVMRVDEISALPSAIDYALSESHNGHFIIEDFLEKEGYSSDCDSFTVDGELVFCSFNDQHFDPKAINPYTPAAFSWPSTMPQWAQAELMSEL
;
A
#
# COMPACT_ATOMS: atom_id res chain seq x y z
N LEU A 1 -12.66 7.00 3.09
CA LEU A 1 -11.54 7.58 3.83
C LEU A 1 -10.51 8.19 2.88
N GLY A 2 -9.92 9.34 3.27
CA GLY A 2 -9.02 10.15 2.47
C GLY A 2 -9.72 11.33 1.78
N GLY A 3 -8.92 12.22 1.14
CA GLY A 3 -9.40 13.44 0.51
C GLY A 3 -8.73 13.77 -0.83
N ILE A 4 -7.84 12.91 -1.33
CA ILE A 4 -7.04 13.16 -2.53
C ILE A 4 -7.87 13.03 -3.82
N ARG A 5 -7.33 13.55 -4.93
CA ARG A 5 -8.04 13.61 -6.22
C ARG A 5 -8.49 12.24 -6.78
N TYR A 6 -7.85 11.15 -6.39
CA TYR A 6 -8.25 9.80 -6.83
C TYR A 6 -9.63 9.38 -6.34
N LEU A 7 -10.18 10.05 -5.31
CA LEU A 7 -11.54 9.83 -4.81
C LEU A 7 -12.62 10.48 -5.68
N LEU A 8 -12.30 11.43 -6.54
CA LEU A 8 -13.31 12.15 -7.33
C LEU A 8 -14.19 11.21 -8.18
N PRO A 9 -13.65 10.23 -8.93
CA PRO A 9 -14.47 9.32 -9.70
C PRO A 9 -15.37 8.43 -8.82
N VAL A 10 -14.89 8.09 -7.61
CA VAL A 10 -15.64 7.27 -6.64
C VAL A 10 -16.81 8.06 -6.07
N ILE A 11 -16.59 9.32 -5.69
CA ILE A 11 -17.64 10.23 -5.20
C ILE A 11 -18.70 10.43 -6.28
N GLU A 12 -18.27 10.71 -7.53
CA GLU A 12 -19.18 10.85 -8.65
C GLU A 12 -20.00 9.56 -8.90
N ALA A 13 -19.37 8.39 -8.83
CA ALA A 13 -20.06 7.12 -8.96
C ALA A 13 -21.08 6.90 -7.83
N ALA A 14 -20.72 7.20 -6.59
CA ALA A 14 -21.60 7.10 -5.44
C ALA A 14 -22.83 8.01 -5.59
N HIS A 15 -22.63 9.27 -5.99
CA HIS A 15 -23.73 10.20 -6.25
C HIS A 15 -24.66 9.72 -7.39
N ARG A 16 -24.12 9.14 -8.48
CA ARG A 16 -24.94 8.54 -9.55
C ARG A 16 -25.83 7.40 -9.05
N HIS A 17 -25.41 6.72 -7.99
CA HIS A 17 -26.19 5.67 -7.34
C HIS A 17 -27.06 6.18 -6.18
N GLY A 18 -27.10 7.49 -5.93
CA GLY A 18 -27.94 8.11 -4.91
C GLY A 18 -27.39 8.01 -3.48
N TYR A 19 -26.11 7.71 -3.32
CA TYR A 19 -25.48 7.67 -2.00
C TYR A 19 -25.12 9.07 -1.52
N TYR A 20 -25.30 9.32 -0.23
CA TYR A 20 -24.75 10.47 0.48
C TYR A 20 -23.29 10.18 0.85
N VAL A 21 -22.37 11.05 0.45
CA VAL A 21 -20.94 10.80 0.55
C VAL A 21 -20.30 11.65 1.64
N ILE A 22 -19.72 11.01 2.62
CA ILE A 22 -18.98 11.64 3.71
C ILE A 22 -17.48 11.36 3.50
N THR A 23 -16.68 12.40 3.44
CA THR A 23 -15.21 12.25 3.39
C THR A 23 -14.59 12.50 4.76
N VAL A 24 -13.57 11.70 5.10
CA VAL A 24 -12.83 11.80 6.37
C VAL A 24 -11.35 11.81 6.07
N ASP A 25 -10.64 12.85 6.51
CA ASP A 25 -9.19 13.01 6.35
C ASP A 25 -8.66 14.02 7.37
N TYR A 26 -7.36 13.98 7.66
CA TYR A 26 -6.69 14.98 8.52
C TYR A 26 -6.15 16.18 7.74
N VAL A 27 -6.25 16.19 6.41
CA VAL A 27 -5.85 17.31 5.54
C VAL A 27 -7.10 17.99 4.98
N PRO A 28 -7.59 19.07 5.59
CA PRO A 28 -8.88 19.69 5.22
C PRO A 28 -8.87 20.36 3.85
N GLU A 29 -7.69 20.68 3.30
CA GLU A 29 -7.53 21.31 1.99
C GLU A 29 -7.63 20.34 0.82
N ASN A 30 -7.73 19.04 1.08
CA ASN A 30 -7.82 18.05 0.03
C ASN A 30 -9.06 18.22 -0.83
N ILE A 31 -8.86 18.10 -2.16
CA ILE A 31 -9.85 18.48 -3.18
C ILE A 31 -11.16 17.68 -3.09
N ALA A 32 -11.11 16.40 -2.68
CA ALA A 32 -12.29 15.54 -2.64
C ALA A 32 -13.37 16.04 -1.68
N HIS A 33 -12.98 16.78 -0.62
CA HIS A 33 -13.92 17.34 0.36
C HIS A 33 -14.89 18.38 -0.23
N GLN A 34 -14.51 19.00 -1.35
CA GLN A 34 -15.37 19.97 -2.06
C GLN A 34 -16.46 19.27 -2.90
N TYR A 35 -16.36 17.98 -3.10
CA TYR A 35 -17.26 17.15 -3.93
C TYR A 35 -18.08 16.16 -3.13
N SER A 36 -17.75 15.94 -1.84
CA SER A 36 -18.57 15.16 -0.92
C SER A 36 -19.69 16.02 -0.34
N ASP A 37 -20.72 15.36 0.19
CA ASP A 37 -21.85 16.04 0.84
C ASP A 37 -21.47 16.54 2.24
N GLU A 38 -20.51 15.85 2.89
CA GLU A 38 -20.04 16.18 4.24
C GLU A 38 -18.55 15.83 4.40
N PHE A 39 -17.85 16.60 5.27
CA PHE A 39 -16.44 16.37 5.57
C PHE A 39 -16.19 16.42 7.09
N HIS A 40 -15.41 15.46 7.59
CA HIS A 40 -14.92 15.45 8.96
C HIS A 40 -13.40 15.42 9.00
N ASN A 41 -12.81 16.36 9.77
CA ASN A 41 -11.38 16.40 9.98
C ASN A 41 -10.95 15.43 11.09
N VAL A 42 -10.78 14.15 10.72
CA VAL A 42 -10.33 13.07 11.60
C VAL A 42 -9.23 12.31 10.88
N SER A 43 -8.17 11.95 11.59
CA SER A 43 -7.08 11.16 11.01
C SER A 43 -7.57 9.77 10.57
N ILE A 44 -7.37 9.43 9.31
CA ILE A 44 -7.67 8.09 8.77
C ILE A 44 -6.77 6.99 9.36
N LEU A 45 -5.72 7.34 10.10
CA LEU A 45 -4.86 6.40 10.82
C LEU A 45 -5.38 6.11 12.24
N ASP A 46 -6.26 6.94 12.77
CA ASP A 46 -6.91 6.74 14.07
C ASP A 46 -8.20 5.95 13.90
N LYS A 47 -8.06 4.63 13.87
CA LYS A 47 -9.19 3.73 13.62
C LYS A 47 -10.28 3.81 14.68
N GLU A 48 -9.94 4.13 15.94
CA GLU A 48 -10.93 4.27 17.01
C GLU A 48 -11.73 5.57 16.87
N ALA A 49 -11.07 6.68 16.51
CA ALA A 49 -11.76 7.95 16.24
C ALA A 49 -12.66 7.84 15.01
N VAL A 50 -12.21 7.14 13.96
CA VAL A 50 -13.04 6.89 12.77
C VAL A 50 -14.21 5.98 13.09
N LEU A 51 -14.02 4.93 13.90
CA LEU A 51 -15.10 4.05 14.34
C LEU A 51 -16.17 4.82 15.12
N HIS A 52 -15.75 5.66 16.06
CA HIS A 52 -16.68 6.48 16.85
C HIS A 52 -17.48 7.41 15.96
N LEU A 53 -16.83 8.11 15.04
CA LEU A 53 -17.50 8.98 14.06
C LEU A 53 -18.47 8.18 13.18
N ALA A 54 -18.06 7.03 12.67
CA ALA A 54 -18.87 6.17 11.83
C ALA A 54 -20.16 5.69 12.55
N GLN A 55 -20.04 5.37 13.85
CA GLN A 55 -21.18 5.00 14.69
C GLN A 55 -22.12 6.19 14.97
N GLU A 56 -21.56 7.39 15.24
CA GLU A 56 -22.36 8.61 15.44
C GLU A 56 -23.15 8.97 14.18
N LEU A 57 -22.54 8.84 13.01
CA LEU A 57 -23.17 9.13 11.72
C LEU A 57 -24.06 7.98 11.22
N ASN A 58 -24.01 6.83 11.87
CA ASN A 58 -24.76 5.61 11.49
C ASN A 58 -24.61 5.30 9.99
N ILE A 59 -23.35 5.19 9.53
CA ILE A 59 -23.04 4.96 8.11
C ILE A 59 -23.49 3.56 7.65
N ASP A 60 -23.85 3.43 6.37
CA ASP A 60 -24.24 2.16 5.73
C ASP A 60 -23.06 1.44 5.06
N GLY A 61 -21.94 2.14 4.85
CA GLY A 61 -20.76 1.59 4.21
C GLY A 61 -19.53 2.47 4.42
N ILE A 62 -18.36 1.88 4.25
CA ILE A 62 -17.07 2.57 4.35
C ILE A 62 -16.14 2.12 3.22
N LEU A 63 -15.33 3.01 2.72
CA LEU A 63 -14.41 2.75 1.61
C LEU A 63 -13.09 3.49 1.83
N SER A 64 -11.99 2.88 1.42
CA SER A 64 -10.72 3.56 1.16
C SER A 64 -10.25 3.17 -0.25
N PHE A 65 -10.12 4.14 -1.14
CA PHE A 65 -9.77 3.92 -2.54
C PHE A 65 -8.58 4.80 -2.93
N GLY A 66 -7.49 4.18 -3.39
CA GLY A 66 -6.26 4.91 -3.73
C GLY A 66 -5.59 5.62 -2.54
N VAL A 67 -5.96 5.24 -1.31
CA VAL A 67 -5.43 5.80 -0.05
C VAL A 67 -5.04 4.63 0.85
N ASP A 68 -3.89 4.04 0.58
CA ASP A 68 -3.42 2.82 1.25
C ASP A 68 -3.49 2.86 2.79
N PRO A 69 -3.08 3.97 3.46
CA PRO A 69 -3.15 4.03 4.92
C PRO A 69 -4.56 3.93 5.49
N GLY A 70 -5.57 4.30 4.72
CA GLY A 70 -6.97 4.24 5.13
C GLY A 70 -7.61 2.86 5.07
N VAL A 71 -7.02 1.91 4.32
CA VAL A 71 -7.61 0.58 4.10
C VAL A 71 -7.72 -0.21 5.40
N VAL A 72 -6.70 -0.18 6.24
CA VAL A 72 -6.70 -0.89 7.54
C VAL A 72 -7.79 -0.33 8.46
N THR A 73 -7.93 0.98 8.50
CA THR A 73 -8.98 1.65 9.30
C THR A 73 -10.37 1.33 8.73
N ALA A 74 -10.55 1.37 7.41
CA ALA A 74 -11.84 1.04 6.79
C ALA A 74 -12.25 -0.42 7.06
N ALA A 75 -11.32 -1.36 6.94
CA ALA A 75 -11.56 -2.76 7.25
C ALA A 75 -11.92 -2.98 8.73
N TYR A 76 -11.22 -2.28 9.64
CA TYR A 76 -11.53 -2.32 11.07
C TYR A 76 -12.94 -1.82 11.37
N VAL A 77 -13.28 -0.64 10.88
CA VAL A 77 -14.61 -0.04 11.09
C VAL A 77 -15.72 -0.91 10.51
N ALA A 78 -15.54 -1.42 9.30
CA ALA A 78 -16.49 -2.31 8.67
C ALA A 78 -16.74 -3.57 9.52
N GLU A 79 -15.67 -4.21 10.02
CA GLU A 79 -15.77 -5.40 10.86
C GLU A 79 -16.48 -5.11 12.20
N GLN A 80 -16.15 -3.98 12.87
CA GLN A 80 -16.79 -3.59 14.13
C GLN A 80 -18.28 -3.23 13.98
N MET A 81 -18.67 -2.69 12.84
CA MET A 81 -20.06 -2.29 12.55
C MET A 81 -20.85 -3.37 11.79
N GLY A 82 -20.23 -4.49 11.41
CA GLY A 82 -20.87 -5.54 10.62
C GLY A 82 -21.22 -5.11 9.19
N LEU A 83 -20.47 -4.15 8.63
CA LEU A 83 -20.60 -3.68 7.26
C LEU A 83 -19.85 -4.58 6.28
N SER A 84 -20.31 -4.64 5.03
CA SER A 84 -19.57 -5.31 3.97
C SER A 84 -18.30 -4.53 3.61
N PHE A 85 -17.20 -5.26 3.43
CA PHE A 85 -15.92 -4.68 3.00
C PHE A 85 -15.14 -5.66 2.11
N GLN A 86 -14.16 -5.16 1.37
CA GLN A 86 -13.39 -5.94 0.38
C GLN A 86 -12.55 -7.05 1.03
N CYS A 87 -12.09 -6.87 2.27
CA CYS A 87 -11.28 -7.85 2.99
C CYS A 87 -11.47 -7.76 4.50
N SER A 88 -11.08 -8.80 5.23
CA SER A 88 -11.05 -8.76 6.70
C SER A 88 -9.99 -7.76 7.21
N TYR A 89 -10.18 -7.26 8.43
CA TYR A 89 -9.19 -6.42 9.10
C TYR A 89 -7.80 -7.08 9.16
N ASN A 90 -7.75 -8.39 9.44
CA ASN A 90 -6.47 -9.10 9.46
C ASN A 90 -5.79 -9.15 8.09
N ALA A 91 -6.54 -9.37 7.00
CA ALA A 91 -5.99 -9.33 5.63
C ALA A 91 -5.46 -7.93 5.29
N ALA A 92 -6.21 -6.87 5.60
CA ALA A 92 -5.75 -5.49 5.43
C ALA A 92 -4.44 -5.21 6.18
N CYS A 93 -4.31 -5.68 7.43
CA CYS A 93 -3.08 -5.55 8.21
C CYS A 93 -1.89 -6.31 7.61
N ILE A 94 -2.12 -7.49 7.01
CA ILE A 94 -1.05 -8.25 6.34
C ILE A 94 -0.60 -7.51 5.09
N LEU A 95 -1.52 -7.06 4.25
CA LEU A 95 -1.22 -6.38 2.99
C LEU A 95 -0.52 -5.04 3.19
N GLN A 96 -0.88 -4.31 4.24
CA GLN A 96 -0.30 -2.99 4.55
C GLN A 96 1.11 -3.07 5.12
N ASP A 97 1.44 -4.14 5.87
CA ASP A 97 2.76 -4.33 6.47
C ASP A 97 3.63 -5.23 5.58
N LYS A 98 4.66 -4.65 4.96
CA LYS A 98 5.54 -5.35 4.02
C LYS A 98 6.23 -6.56 4.63
N SER A 99 6.56 -6.53 5.93
CA SER A 99 7.19 -7.64 6.62
C SER A 99 6.20 -8.79 6.82
N ARG A 100 4.98 -8.49 7.25
CA ARG A 100 3.89 -9.47 7.40
C ARG A 100 3.50 -10.05 6.04
N PHE A 101 3.45 -9.22 5.01
CA PHE A 101 3.12 -9.67 3.66
C PHE A 101 4.20 -10.60 3.09
N ARG A 102 5.49 -10.29 3.24
CA ARG A 102 6.58 -11.20 2.83
C ARG A 102 6.53 -12.52 3.57
N GLN A 103 6.23 -12.50 4.87
CA GLN A 103 6.07 -13.72 5.65
C GLN A 103 4.87 -14.55 5.17
N PHE A 104 3.73 -13.91 4.93
CA PHE A 104 2.54 -14.56 4.37
C PHE A 104 2.82 -15.24 3.04
N LEU A 105 3.49 -14.56 2.12
CA LEU A 105 3.87 -15.14 0.83
C LEU A 105 4.78 -16.35 0.99
N LYS A 106 5.78 -16.25 1.88
CA LYS A 106 6.70 -17.35 2.18
C LYS A 106 5.98 -18.56 2.77
N ASP A 107 5.08 -18.36 3.72
CA ASP A 107 4.32 -19.41 4.39
C ASP A 107 3.35 -20.13 3.41
N ASN A 108 2.96 -19.45 2.34
CA ASN A 108 2.10 -20.00 1.28
C ASN A 108 2.87 -20.44 0.03
N ASN A 109 4.20 -20.58 0.11
CA ASN A 109 5.09 -21.07 -0.94
C ASN A 109 5.15 -20.23 -2.22
N PHE A 110 4.86 -18.94 -2.13
CA PHE A 110 5.13 -18.01 -3.22
C PHE A 110 6.62 -17.69 -3.33
N ASN A 111 7.06 -17.36 -4.53
CA ASN A 111 8.42 -16.88 -4.76
C ASN A 111 8.60 -15.48 -4.15
N VAL A 112 9.50 -15.38 -3.19
CA VAL A 112 9.82 -14.11 -2.51
C VAL A 112 11.33 -13.94 -2.38
N PRO A 113 11.86 -12.70 -2.41
CA PRO A 113 13.25 -12.45 -2.04
C PRO A 113 13.49 -12.82 -0.56
N ASN A 114 14.76 -13.06 -0.19
CA ASN A 114 15.09 -13.08 1.22
C ASN A 114 14.70 -11.73 1.82
N ALA A 115 13.86 -11.76 2.83
CA ALA A 115 13.33 -10.56 3.46
C ALA A 115 13.15 -10.77 4.95
N LYS A 116 13.45 -9.75 5.74
CA LYS A 116 13.25 -9.78 7.19
C LYS A 116 12.92 -8.40 7.73
N GLY A 117 11.86 -8.34 8.55
CA GLY A 117 11.47 -7.13 9.25
C GLY A 117 12.23 -6.95 10.55
N TYR A 118 12.47 -5.70 10.93
CA TYR A 118 13.19 -5.32 12.14
C TYR A 118 12.50 -4.16 12.85
N SER A 119 12.60 -4.18 14.17
CA SER A 119 12.25 -3.07 15.08
C SER A 119 13.48 -2.43 15.72
N SER A 120 14.68 -2.94 15.43
CA SER A 120 15.94 -2.47 15.99
C SER A 120 17.02 -2.43 14.91
N LYS A 121 17.71 -1.31 14.85
CA LYS A 121 18.84 -1.08 13.95
C LYS A 121 20.02 -2.03 14.29
N GLU A 122 20.26 -2.26 15.58
CA GLU A 122 21.34 -3.12 16.05
C GLU A 122 21.10 -4.57 15.64
N ALA A 123 19.86 -5.05 15.73
CA ALA A 123 19.51 -6.39 15.29
C ALA A 123 19.73 -6.57 13.77
N ALA A 124 19.38 -5.57 12.97
CA ALA A 124 19.60 -5.60 11.52
C ALA A 124 21.09 -5.58 11.16
N LEU A 125 21.89 -4.77 11.85
CA LEU A 125 23.34 -4.69 11.63
C LEU A 125 24.09 -5.96 12.05
N ALA A 126 23.54 -6.73 12.99
CA ALA A 126 24.09 -8.02 13.39
C ALA A 126 23.77 -9.16 12.41
N ASP A 127 22.82 -8.93 11.48
CA ASP A 127 22.22 -9.97 10.63
C ASP A 127 22.65 -9.84 9.13
N THR A 128 23.72 -9.11 8.85
CA THR A 128 24.16 -8.75 7.50
C THR A 128 24.53 -9.93 6.61
N GLU A 129 24.90 -11.08 7.20
CA GLU A 129 25.22 -12.31 6.48
C GLU A 129 23.97 -13.06 5.96
N TYR A 130 22.77 -12.67 6.41
CA TYR A 130 21.51 -13.26 5.95
C TYR A 130 21.17 -12.91 4.50
N TYR A 131 21.69 -11.79 3.99
CA TYR A 131 21.28 -11.21 2.71
C TYR A 131 22.28 -11.46 1.58
N ASN A 132 21.72 -11.52 0.35
CA ASN A 132 22.49 -11.42 -0.88
C ASN A 132 22.55 -9.95 -1.31
N TRP A 133 23.74 -9.36 -1.26
CA TRP A 133 23.93 -7.96 -1.64
C TRP A 133 23.88 -7.76 -3.16
N PRO A 134 23.32 -6.66 -3.68
CA PRO A 134 22.76 -5.52 -2.95
C PRO A 134 21.41 -5.83 -2.30
N VAL A 135 21.01 -4.97 -1.33
CA VAL A 135 19.71 -5.05 -0.65
C VAL A 135 18.89 -3.78 -0.85
N ILE A 136 17.59 -3.88 -0.59
CA ILE A 136 16.70 -2.73 -0.45
C ILE A 136 16.27 -2.60 1.01
N VAL A 137 16.33 -1.37 1.53
CA VAL A 137 15.86 -1.02 2.87
C VAL A 137 14.66 -0.10 2.71
N LYS A 138 13.58 -0.37 3.45
CA LYS A 138 12.36 0.44 3.36
C LYS A 138 11.51 0.33 4.63
N PRO A 139 10.68 1.33 4.98
CA PRO A 139 9.72 1.21 6.06
C PRO A 139 8.66 0.15 5.73
N VAL A 140 8.13 -0.53 6.76
CA VAL A 140 7.12 -1.58 6.54
C VAL A 140 5.76 -1.00 6.15
N ASP A 141 5.46 0.24 6.54
CA ASP A 141 4.13 0.83 6.58
C ASP A 141 3.96 2.15 5.78
N SER A 142 4.99 2.55 5.02
CA SER A 142 4.91 3.74 4.15
C SER A 142 4.58 3.41 2.71
N ALA A 143 3.96 4.36 2.00
CA ALA A 143 3.61 4.28 0.59
C ALA A 143 4.40 5.32 -0.24
N GLY A 144 4.31 5.23 -1.58
CA GLY A 144 4.94 6.18 -2.49
C GLY A 144 6.47 6.15 -2.49
N SER A 145 7.06 5.02 -2.19
CA SER A 145 8.52 4.79 -2.13
C SER A 145 9.28 5.69 -1.15
N LYS A 146 8.59 6.29 -0.17
CA LYS A 146 9.24 7.06 0.91
C LYS A 146 10.07 6.13 1.78
N GLY A 147 11.26 6.59 2.16
CA GLY A 147 12.17 5.80 2.99
C GLY A 147 12.80 4.59 2.30
N VAL A 148 12.67 4.46 0.96
CA VAL A 148 13.24 3.35 0.19
C VAL A 148 14.64 3.70 -0.27
N MET A 149 15.59 2.80 0.02
CA MET A 149 16.99 2.96 -0.37
C MET A 149 17.60 1.62 -0.78
N ARG A 150 18.26 1.58 -1.95
CA ARG A 150 19.15 0.48 -2.35
C ARG A 150 20.49 0.66 -1.63
N VAL A 151 21.02 -0.42 -1.15
CA VAL A 151 22.30 -0.48 -0.43
C VAL A 151 23.19 -1.52 -1.08
N ASP A 152 24.27 -1.07 -1.70
CA ASP A 152 25.21 -1.94 -2.40
C ASP A 152 26.29 -2.50 -1.46
N GLU A 153 26.62 -1.77 -0.38
CA GLU A 153 27.66 -2.14 0.58
C GLU A 153 27.19 -1.97 2.02
N ILE A 154 27.65 -2.84 2.91
CA ILE A 154 27.30 -2.86 4.34
C ILE A 154 27.56 -1.49 5.02
N SER A 155 28.59 -0.76 4.58
CA SER A 155 28.95 0.56 5.13
C SER A 155 27.84 1.61 5.02
N ALA A 156 26.94 1.49 4.02
CA ALA A 156 25.83 2.39 3.82
C ALA A 156 24.53 1.94 4.55
N LEU A 157 24.50 0.72 5.08
CA LEU A 157 23.32 0.17 5.74
C LEU A 157 22.81 1.01 6.91
N PRO A 158 23.66 1.53 7.82
CA PRO A 158 23.20 2.33 8.96
C PRO A 158 22.39 3.57 8.56
N SER A 159 22.82 4.28 7.50
CA SER A 159 22.12 5.48 7.01
C SER A 159 20.82 5.14 6.28
N ALA A 160 20.79 4.02 5.56
CA ALA A 160 19.56 3.54 4.91
C ALA A 160 18.49 3.15 5.93
N ILE A 161 18.90 2.52 7.04
CA ILE A 161 17.98 2.18 8.15
C ILE A 161 17.45 3.47 8.79
N ASP A 162 18.29 4.46 9.07
CA ASP A 162 17.86 5.74 9.65
C ASP A 162 16.85 6.45 8.74
N TYR A 163 17.07 6.41 7.43
CA TYR A 163 16.13 6.97 6.45
C TYR A 163 14.80 6.21 6.42
N ALA A 164 14.83 4.87 6.43
CA ALA A 164 13.60 4.08 6.50
C ALA A 164 12.81 4.34 7.80
N LEU A 165 13.49 4.42 8.93
CA LEU A 165 12.87 4.71 10.23
C LEU A 165 12.27 6.13 10.29
N SER A 166 12.88 7.12 9.62
CA SER A 166 12.35 8.49 9.58
C SER A 166 11.02 8.60 8.82
N GLU A 167 10.73 7.65 7.93
CA GLU A 167 9.50 7.59 7.13
C GLU A 167 8.52 6.49 7.61
N SER A 168 8.86 5.74 8.65
CA SER A 168 7.99 4.71 9.24
C SER A 168 7.07 5.31 10.30
N HIS A 169 5.79 4.93 10.27
CA HIS A 169 4.80 5.37 11.26
C HIS A 169 4.86 4.53 12.55
N ASN A 170 5.29 3.27 12.45
CA ASN A 170 5.33 2.34 13.58
C ASN A 170 6.76 2.05 14.09
N GLY A 171 7.78 2.67 13.48
CA GLY A 171 9.19 2.48 13.85
C GLY A 171 9.78 1.15 13.40
N HIS A 172 9.17 0.48 12.40
CA HIS A 172 9.67 -0.77 11.83
C HIS A 172 10.11 -0.58 10.38
N PHE A 173 11.08 -1.39 9.99
CA PHE A 173 11.59 -1.43 8.62
C PHE A 173 11.83 -2.87 8.17
N ILE A 174 11.97 -3.06 6.88
CA ILE A 174 12.29 -4.33 6.25
C ILE A 174 13.56 -4.17 5.41
N ILE A 175 14.40 -5.20 5.45
CA ILE A 175 15.52 -5.37 4.52
C ILE A 175 15.19 -6.59 3.66
N GLU A 176 15.39 -6.46 2.35
CA GLU A 176 15.18 -7.56 1.41
C GLU A 176 16.24 -7.56 0.32
N ASP A 177 16.56 -8.72 -0.25
CA ASP A 177 17.44 -8.84 -1.40
C ASP A 177 16.91 -7.97 -2.54
N PHE A 178 17.79 -7.21 -3.20
CA PHE A 178 17.40 -6.39 -4.34
C PHE A 178 17.20 -7.28 -5.56
N LEU A 179 16.01 -7.22 -6.15
CA LEU A 179 15.70 -7.94 -7.38
C LEU A 179 16.07 -7.09 -8.59
N GLU A 180 16.97 -7.59 -9.40
CA GLU A 180 17.30 -6.99 -10.70
C GLU A 180 16.18 -7.29 -11.69
N LYS A 181 15.73 -6.27 -12.40
CA LYS A 181 14.66 -6.41 -13.37
C LYS A 181 15.19 -6.52 -14.79
N GLU A 182 14.50 -7.27 -15.61
CA GLU A 182 14.63 -7.25 -17.06
C GLU A 182 13.46 -6.45 -17.65
N GLY A 183 13.75 -5.43 -18.46
CA GLY A 183 12.73 -4.55 -19.01
C GLY A 183 12.12 -3.58 -18.00
N TYR A 184 10.82 -3.33 -18.13
CA TYR A 184 10.07 -2.45 -17.23
C TYR A 184 9.59 -3.20 -15.98
N SER A 185 9.50 -2.50 -14.85
CA SER A 185 8.70 -3.00 -13.74
C SER A 185 7.24 -2.96 -14.15
N SER A 186 6.48 -3.96 -13.79
CA SER A 186 5.04 -3.98 -14.04
C SER A 186 4.27 -3.76 -12.75
N ASP A 187 3.14 -3.13 -12.88
CA ASP A 187 2.12 -2.98 -11.87
C ASP A 187 0.83 -3.62 -12.37
N CYS A 188 -0.01 -4.07 -11.48
CA CYS A 188 -1.27 -4.72 -11.82
C CYS A 188 -2.40 -4.15 -10.96
N ASP A 189 -3.42 -3.64 -11.64
CA ASP A 189 -4.71 -3.36 -11.03
C ASP A 189 -5.64 -4.54 -11.27
N SER A 190 -6.16 -5.12 -10.21
CA SER A 190 -7.08 -6.25 -10.29
C SER A 190 -8.32 -6.03 -9.43
N PHE A 191 -9.42 -6.69 -9.82
CA PHE A 191 -10.67 -6.64 -9.08
C PHE A 191 -11.33 -8.01 -9.06
N THR A 192 -11.69 -8.48 -7.88
CA THR A 192 -12.39 -9.76 -7.67
C THR A 192 -13.80 -9.51 -7.14
N VAL A 193 -14.75 -10.33 -7.57
CA VAL A 193 -16.13 -10.37 -7.05
C VAL A 193 -16.45 -11.80 -6.67
N ASP A 194 -16.86 -12.02 -5.43
CA ASP A 194 -17.19 -13.34 -4.89
C ASP A 194 -16.05 -14.38 -5.07
N GLY A 195 -14.80 -13.92 -5.01
CA GLY A 195 -13.62 -14.76 -5.18
C GLY A 195 -13.22 -15.04 -6.64
N GLU A 196 -13.92 -14.47 -7.61
CA GLU A 196 -13.57 -14.58 -9.04
C GLU A 196 -12.91 -13.30 -9.54
N LEU A 197 -11.77 -13.42 -10.22
CA LEU A 197 -11.08 -12.30 -10.85
C LEU A 197 -11.89 -11.81 -12.06
N VAL A 198 -12.53 -10.63 -11.94
CA VAL A 198 -13.38 -10.06 -12.99
C VAL A 198 -12.69 -8.99 -13.82
N PHE A 199 -11.59 -8.43 -13.31
CA PHE A 199 -10.77 -7.44 -14.01
C PHE A 199 -9.32 -7.59 -13.61
N CYS A 200 -8.42 -7.47 -14.59
CA CYS A 200 -6.98 -7.39 -14.38
C CYS A 200 -6.35 -6.56 -15.49
N SER A 201 -5.51 -5.60 -15.13
CA SER A 201 -4.81 -4.72 -16.06
C SER A 201 -3.35 -4.59 -15.65
N PHE A 202 -2.45 -4.92 -16.58
CA PHE A 202 -1.02 -4.75 -16.39
C PHE A 202 -0.54 -3.49 -17.13
N ASN A 203 0.36 -2.76 -16.48
CA ASN A 203 1.05 -1.62 -17.06
C ASN A 203 2.56 -1.76 -16.94
N ASP A 204 3.30 -0.89 -17.63
CA ASP A 204 4.73 -0.72 -17.44
C ASP A 204 4.99 0.56 -16.65
N GLN A 205 5.84 0.46 -15.62
CA GLN A 205 6.28 1.58 -14.81
C GLN A 205 7.58 2.16 -15.37
N HIS A 206 7.59 3.48 -15.58
CA HIS A 206 8.74 4.24 -16.05
C HIS A 206 9.30 5.08 -14.90
N PHE A 207 10.61 4.98 -14.66
CA PHE A 207 11.28 5.67 -13.59
C PHE A 207 12.25 6.71 -14.14
N ASP A 208 12.35 7.87 -13.50
CA ASP A 208 13.39 8.86 -13.79
C ASP A 208 14.54 8.70 -12.79
N PRO A 209 15.73 8.23 -13.24
CA PRO A 209 16.89 8.06 -12.35
C PRO A 209 17.44 9.38 -11.80
N LYS A 210 17.01 10.54 -12.35
CA LYS A 210 17.39 11.87 -11.88
C LYS A 210 16.35 12.50 -10.94
N ALA A 211 15.24 11.83 -10.70
CA ALA A 211 14.25 12.29 -9.74
C ALA A 211 14.83 12.29 -8.31
N ILE A 212 14.30 13.15 -7.45
CA ILE A 212 14.66 13.18 -6.01
C ILE A 212 14.47 11.80 -5.38
N ASN A 213 13.40 11.10 -5.77
CA ASN A 213 13.18 9.71 -5.42
C ASN A 213 13.10 8.86 -6.71
N PRO A 214 14.18 8.18 -7.09
CA PRO A 214 14.24 7.39 -8.32
C PRO A 214 13.42 6.09 -8.26
N TYR A 215 12.85 5.75 -7.11
CA TYR A 215 12.01 4.57 -6.91
C TYR A 215 10.51 4.87 -7.05
N THR A 216 10.14 6.14 -7.24
CA THR A 216 8.76 6.52 -7.53
C THR A 216 8.54 6.53 -9.05
N PRO A 217 7.53 5.82 -9.58
CA PRO A 217 7.23 5.86 -11.01
C PRO A 217 6.92 7.29 -11.46
N ALA A 218 7.57 7.72 -12.54
CA ALA A 218 7.35 9.02 -13.18
C ALA A 218 6.21 8.97 -14.20
N ALA A 219 5.97 7.79 -14.80
CA ALA A 219 4.90 7.56 -15.77
C ALA A 219 4.51 6.08 -15.80
N PHE A 220 3.32 5.82 -16.32
CA PHE A 220 2.81 4.50 -16.60
C PHE A 220 2.41 4.41 -18.07
N SER A 221 2.58 3.24 -18.70
CA SER A 221 2.08 2.99 -20.04
C SER A 221 1.27 1.70 -20.12
N TRP A 222 0.19 1.75 -20.90
CA TRP A 222 -0.69 0.62 -21.18
C TRP A 222 -0.77 0.35 -22.69
N PRO A 223 -0.90 -0.91 -23.10
CA PRO A 223 -0.78 -2.13 -22.30
C PRO A 223 0.68 -2.38 -21.88
N SER A 224 0.89 -3.25 -20.86
CA SER A 224 2.22 -3.69 -20.48
C SER A 224 2.92 -4.44 -21.61
N THR A 225 4.24 -4.27 -21.70
CA THR A 225 5.12 -5.07 -22.58
C THR A 225 5.44 -6.45 -22.04
N MET A 226 4.97 -6.79 -20.82
CA MET A 226 5.13 -8.11 -20.23
C MET A 226 4.58 -9.19 -21.16
N PRO A 227 5.31 -10.30 -21.41
CA PRO A 227 4.84 -11.38 -22.25
C PRO A 227 3.50 -11.95 -21.76
N GLN A 228 2.61 -12.30 -22.69
CA GLN A 228 1.27 -12.81 -22.35
C GLN A 228 1.30 -14.06 -21.46
N TRP A 229 2.29 -14.92 -21.62
CA TRP A 229 2.45 -16.09 -20.77
C TRP A 229 2.72 -15.72 -19.31
N ALA A 230 3.53 -14.66 -19.05
CA ALA A 230 3.83 -14.18 -17.71
C ALA A 230 2.62 -13.49 -17.08
N GLN A 231 1.85 -12.72 -17.89
CA GLN A 231 0.58 -12.15 -17.42
C GLN A 231 -0.41 -13.25 -17.02
N ALA A 232 -0.52 -14.31 -17.82
CA ALA A 232 -1.41 -15.43 -17.53
C ALA A 232 -0.98 -16.20 -16.26
N GLU A 233 0.32 -16.40 -16.04
CA GLU A 233 0.86 -17.01 -14.84
C GLU A 233 0.53 -16.17 -13.59
N LEU A 234 0.78 -14.86 -13.64
CA LEU A 234 0.44 -13.95 -12.54
C LEU A 234 -1.07 -13.90 -12.25
N MET A 235 -1.91 -13.92 -13.29
CA MET A 235 -3.37 -13.97 -13.11
C MET A 235 -3.83 -15.28 -12.45
N SER A 236 -3.09 -16.37 -12.60
CA SER A 236 -3.42 -17.64 -11.94
C SER A 236 -3.07 -17.67 -10.44
N GLU A 237 -2.23 -16.73 -10.00
CA GLU A 237 -1.85 -16.58 -8.59
C GLU A 237 -2.79 -15.61 -7.82
N LEU A 238 -3.57 -14.82 -8.56
CA LEU A 238 -4.53 -13.87 -8.00
C LEU A 238 -5.87 -14.52 -7.68
#